data_39ea4bfca150ae7d4cca170237a3f1b9
#
_entry.id   39ea4bfca150ae7d4cca170237a3f1b9
#
_cell.length_a   1.000
_cell.length_b   1.000
_cell.length_c   1.000
_cell.angle_alpha   90.00
_cell.angle_beta   90.00
_cell.angle_gamma   90.00
#
_symmetry.space_group_name_H-M   'P 1'
#
loop_
_entity.id
_entity.type
_entity.pdbx_description
1 polymer ?
#
loop_
_entity_poly.entity_id
_entity_poly.type
_entity_poly.pdbx_seq_one_letter_code
_entity_poly.pdbx_strand_id
1 'polypeptide(L)'
;MAKLLTKQNLRKIYKLFCTLPPFNEYKMPQPQKVQFGIIDSNDVLGYFHSEPYRIEIDVANDSWLKLSETMLHEMVHLCRCHNNHNDFTEHNAKFDIYAKRICSLYNFNLEEF
;
A
#
# COMPACT_ATOMS: atom_id res chain seq x y z
N MET A 1 -7.79 24.13 -5.89
CA MET A 1 -7.50 23.17 -4.82
C MET A 1 -6.55 22.08 -5.33
N ALA A 2 -5.48 21.83 -4.61
CA ALA A 2 -4.55 20.78 -4.99
C ALA A 2 -5.19 19.41 -4.82
N LYS A 3 -5.01 18.53 -5.80
CA LYS A 3 -5.48 17.15 -5.69
C LYS A 3 -4.54 16.37 -4.81
N LEU A 4 -5.07 15.62 -3.86
CA LEU A 4 -4.29 14.68 -3.06
C LEU A 4 -3.77 13.53 -3.91
N LEU A 5 -4.60 13.05 -4.82
CA LEU A 5 -4.35 11.84 -5.62
C LEU A 5 -3.59 12.20 -6.90
N THR A 6 -2.28 12.27 -6.81
CA THR A 6 -1.36 12.40 -7.95
C THR A 6 -0.25 11.38 -7.82
N LYS A 7 0.37 10.99 -8.93
CA LYS A 7 1.50 10.05 -8.92
C LYS A 7 2.62 10.55 -8.03
N GLN A 8 2.90 11.85 -8.06
CA GLN A 8 3.94 12.46 -7.22
C GLN A 8 3.60 12.34 -5.74
N ASN A 9 2.36 12.61 -5.36
CA ASN A 9 1.93 12.49 -3.97
C ASN A 9 1.93 11.03 -3.52
N LEU A 10 1.52 10.10 -4.38
CA LEU A 10 1.56 8.67 -4.04
C LEU A 10 2.98 8.23 -3.73
N ARG A 11 3.97 8.68 -4.51
CA ARG A 11 5.37 8.36 -4.24
C ARG A 11 5.84 8.95 -2.92
N LYS A 12 5.45 10.18 -2.60
CA LYS A 12 5.80 10.81 -1.33
C LYS A 12 5.17 10.08 -0.15
N ILE A 13 3.92 9.65 -0.29
CA ILE A 13 3.20 8.90 0.74
C ILE A 13 3.88 7.55 0.97
N TYR A 14 4.21 6.84 -0.08
CA TYR A 14 4.96 5.59 0.00
C TYR A 14 6.29 5.78 0.75
N LYS A 15 7.05 6.80 0.34
CA LYS A 15 8.34 7.12 0.96
C LYS A 15 8.17 7.40 2.45
N LEU A 16 7.15 8.18 2.82
CA LEU A 16 6.86 8.49 4.22
C LEU A 16 6.58 7.20 5.01
N PHE A 17 5.70 6.34 4.52
CA PHE A 17 5.37 5.10 5.21
C PHE A 17 6.54 4.13 5.31
N CYS A 18 7.49 4.20 4.39
CA CYS A 18 8.73 3.41 4.51
C CYS A 18 9.62 3.87 5.67
N THR A 19 9.44 5.09 6.16
CA THR A 19 10.18 5.61 7.31
C THR A 19 9.47 5.36 8.65
N LEU A 20 8.26 4.85 8.61
CA LEU A 20 7.41 4.64 9.78
C LEU A 20 7.18 3.14 10.03
N PRO A 21 6.90 2.74 11.30
CA PRO A 21 6.53 1.35 11.57
C PRO A 21 5.25 0.97 10.82
N PRO A 22 5.11 -0.28 10.37
CA PRO A 22 6.05 -1.37 10.51
C PRO A 22 7.08 -1.42 9.37
N PHE A 23 6.89 -0.68 8.28
CA PHE A 23 7.70 -0.83 7.06
C PHE A 23 9.15 -0.38 7.22
N ASN A 24 9.45 0.49 8.19
CA ASN A 24 10.83 0.86 8.49
C ASN A 24 11.66 -0.31 9.04
N GLU A 25 11.00 -1.41 9.43
CA GLU A 25 11.65 -2.61 9.94
C GLU A 25 11.78 -3.72 8.90
N TYR A 26 11.21 -3.52 7.72
CA TYR A 26 11.23 -4.50 6.63
C TYR A 26 12.09 -3.99 5.47
N LYS A 27 12.51 -4.93 4.62
CA LYS A 27 13.14 -4.58 3.36
C LYS A 27 12.05 -4.12 2.38
N MET A 28 12.10 -2.85 2.02
CA MET A 28 11.19 -2.26 1.04
C MET A 28 12.00 -1.76 -0.14
N PRO A 29 11.47 -1.86 -1.38
CA PRO A 29 12.14 -1.25 -2.52
C PRO A 29 12.15 0.26 -2.39
N GLN A 30 13.20 0.88 -2.90
CA GLN A 30 13.30 2.35 -2.90
C GLN A 30 12.16 2.95 -3.75
N PRO A 31 11.70 4.16 -3.43
CA PRO A 31 10.55 4.76 -4.13
C PRO A 31 10.72 4.84 -5.65
N GLN A 32 11.93 5.08 -6.13
CA GLN A 32 12.20 5.16 -7.58
C GLN A 32 12.10 3.79 -8.28
N LYS A 33 12.05 2.69 -7.53
CA LYS A 33 11.89 1.34 -8.07
C LYS A 33 10.43 0.92 -8.16
N VAL A 34 9.52 1.77 -7.71
CA VAL A 34 8.08 1.48 -7.71
C VAL A 34 7.38 2.51 -8.58
N GLN A 35 6.55 2.03 -9.50
CA GLN A 35 5.68 2.89 -10.29
C GLN A 35 4.39 3.15 -9.53
N PHE A 36 3.80 4.32 -9.73
CA PHE A 36 2.53 4.68 -9.11
C PHE A 36 1.54 5.10 -10.19
N GLY A 37 0.30 4.67 -10.05
CA GLY A 37 -0.77 5.00 -10.97
C GLY A 37 -2.06 5.28 -10.24
N ILE A 38 -2.94 5.99 -10.94
CA ILE A 38 -4.27 6.31 -10.46
C ILE A 38 -5.24 5.64 -11.42
N ILE A 39 -6.20 4.91 -10.87
CA ILE A 39 -7.19 4.18 -11.66
C ILE A 39 -8.60 4.63 -11.30
N ASP A 40 -9.52 4.39 -12.21
CA ASP A 40 -10.95 4.59 -11.99
C ASP A 40 -11.62 3.24 -12.23
N SER A 41 -11.69 2.46 -11.16
CA SER A 41 -12.22 1.10 -11.17
C SER A 41 -13.43 1.00 -10.28
N ASN A 42 -14.40 0.19 -10.66
CA ASN A 42 -15.53 -0.11 -9.79
C ASN A 42 -15.31 -1.36 -8.93
N ASP A 43 -14.17 -2.04 -9.11
CA ASP A 43 -13.93 -3.35 -8.52
C ASP A 43 -12.95 -3.34 -7.36
N VAL A 44 -11.94 -2.46 -7.40
CA VAL A 44 -10.88 -2.45 -6.38
C VAL A 44 -10.55 -1.02 -5.95
N LEU A 45 -10.11 -0.88 -4.69
CA LEU A 45 -9.62 0.40 -4.16
C LEU A 45 -8.15 0.65 -4.51
N GLY A 46 -7.42 -0.43 -4.71
CA GLY A 46 -6.02 -0.38 -5.10
C GLY A 46 -5.58 -1.71 -5.68
N TYR A 47 -4.42 -1.71 -6.30
CA TYR A 47 -3.86 -2.91 -6.88
C TYR A 47 -2.33 -2.86 -6.86
N PHE A 48 -1.71 -4.03 -6.65
CA PHE A 48 -0.27 -4.18 -6.72
C PHE A 48 0.10 -5.09 -7.90
N HIS A 49 1.06 -4.61 -8.73
CA HIS A 49 1.66 -5.40 -9.81
C HIS A 49 3.13 -5.67 -9.45
N SER A 50 3.62 -6.86 -9.80
CA SER A 50 4.95 -7.31 -9.40
C SER A 50 6.06 -7.10 -10.43
N GLU A 51 5.72 -6.99 -11.72
CA GLU A 51 6.74 -6.92 -12.79
C GLU A 51 6.35 -5.93 -13.88
N PRO A 52 6.81 -4.67 -13.79
CA PRO A 52 7.58 -4.04 -12.69
C PRO A 52 6.71 -3.77 -11.47
N TYR A 53 7.33 -3.48 -10.34
CA TYR A 53 6.59 -3.06 -9.15
C TYR A 53 5.75 -1.83 -9.46
N ARG A 54 4.46 -1.93 -9.24
CA ARG A 54 3.53 -0.84 -9.46
C ARG A 54 2.39 -0.90 -8.45
N ILE A 55 2.11 0.22 -7.82
CA ILE A 55 0.95 0.38 -6.95
C ILE A 55 -0.03 1.33 -7.64
N GLU A 56 -1.26 0.89 -7.80
CA GLU A 56 -2.35 1.69 -8.35
C GLU A 56 -3.37 1.98 -7.27
N ILE A 57 -3.82 3.22 -7.20
CA ILE A 57 -4.78 3.69 -6.21
C ILE A 57 -6.00 4.24 -6.95
N ASP A 58 -7.17 3.77 -6.55
CA ASP A 58 -8.43 4.16 -7.19
C ASP A 58 -8.87 5.55 -6.73
N VAL A 59 -9.58 6.27 -7.62
CA VAL A 59 -10.10 7.61 -7.36
C VAL A 59 -11.10 7.66 -6.21
N ALA A 60 -11.67 6.51 -5.81
CA ALA A 60 -12.56 6.44 -4.64
C ALA A 60 -11.87 6.78 -3.32
N ASN A 61 -10.53 6.73 -3.31
CA ASN A 61 -9.73 7.12 -2.14
C ASN A 61 -9.63 8.64 -2.06
N ASP A 62 -10.73 9.28 -1.67
CA ASP A 62 -10.91 10.74 -1.74
C ASP A 62 -10.57 11.47 -0.44
N SER A 63 -10.01 10.77 0.54
CA SER A 63 -9.58 11.36 1.81
C SER A 63 -8.20 10.82 2.19
N TRP A 64 -7.50 11.56 3.06
CA TRP A 64 -6.21 11.10 3.57
C TRP A 64 -6.32 9.74 4.26
N LEU A 65 -7.38 9.54 5.03
CA LEU A 65 -7.58 8.29 5.77
C LEU A 65 -7.74 7.10 4.81
N LYS A 66 -8.62 7.23 3.83
CA LYS A 66 -8.84 6.17 2.84
C LYS A 66 -7.60 5.89 2.02
N LEU A 67 -6.93 6.94 1.55
CA LEU A 67 -5.72 6.82 0.75
C LEU A 67 -4.61 6.12 1.55
N SER A 68 -4.41 6.51 2.80
CA SER A 68 -3.39 5.91 3.66
C SER A 68 -3.65 4.44 3.90
N GLU A 69 -4.89 4.07 4.20
CA GLU A 69 -5.26 2.68 4.42
C GLU A 69 -5.00 1.83 3.18
N THR A 70 -5.44 2.28 2.02
CA THR A 70 -5.25 1.57 0.76
C THR A 70 -3.76 1.47 0.40
N MET A 71 -3.00 2.55 0.55
CA MET A 71 -1.56 2.54 0.31
C MET A 71 -0.85 1.51 1.20
N LEU A 72 -1.15 1.51 2.49
CA LEU A 72 -0.55 0.56 3.43
C LEU A 72 -0.93 -0.89 3.08
N HIS A 73 -2.16 -1.13 2.66
CA HIS A 73 -2.62 -2.44 2.21
C HIS A 73 -1.79 -2.95 1.02
N GLU A 74 -1.63 -2.11 -0.01
CA GLU A 74 -0.84 -2.49 -1.19
C GLU A 74 0.64 -2.62 -0.86
N MET A 75 1.15 -1.85 0.10
CA MET A 75 2.53 -1.98 0.56
C MET A 75 2.80 -3.33 1.24
N VAL A 76 1.80 -3.95 1.86
CA VAL A 76 1.95 -5.31 2.39
C VAL A 76 2.22 -6.29 1.26
N HIS A 77 1.45 -6.22 0.17
CA HIS A 77 1.68 -7.09 -0.98
C HIS A 77 3.07 -6.86 -1.58
N LEU A 78 3.47 -5.60 -1.74
CA LEU A 78 4.79 -5.24 -2.24
C LEU A 78 5.91 -5.78 -1.33
N CYS A 79 5.77 -5.59 -0.03
CA CYS A 79 6.75 -6.07 0.96
C CYS A 79 6.92 -7.57 0.87
N ARG A 80 5.82 -8.30 0.83
CA ARG A 80 5.84 -9.76 0.75
C ARG A 80 6.49 -10.23 -0.55
N CYS A 81 6.12 -9.60 -1.67
CA CYS A 81 6.72 -9.90 -2.97
C CYS A 81 8.22 -9.65 -2.97
N HIS A 82 8.64 -8.50 -2.46
CA HIS A 82 10.05 -8.10 -2.42
C HIS A 82 10.89 -9.00 -1.49
N ASN A 83 10.25 -9.62 -0.51
CA ASN A 83 10.89 -10.55 0.41
C ASN A 83 10.65 -12.02 0.03
N ASN A 84 10.33 -12.26 -1.23
CA ASN A 84 10.26 -13.59 -1.85
C ASN A 84 9.14 -14.50 -1.32
N HIS A 85 8.03 -13.93 -0.87
CA HIS A 85 6.83 -14.69 -0.55
C HIS A 85 6.09 -15.00 -1.85
N ASN A 86 6.01 -16.28 -2.24
CA ASN A 86 5.34 -16.66 -3.48
C ASN A 86 3.82 -16.50 -3.42
N ASP A 87 3.26 -16.38 -2.22
CA ASP A 87 1.82 -16.15 -1.97
C ASP A 87 1.51 -14.68 -1.65
N PHE A 88 2.31 -13.75 -2.18
CA PHE A 88 2.24 -12.33 -1.84
C PHE A 88 0.90 -11.66 -2.16
N THR A 89 0.11 -12.21 -3.08
CA THR A 89 -1.20 -11.68 -3.43
C THR A 89 -2.32 -12.14 -2.51
N GLU A 90 -2.08 -13.16 -1.69
CA GLU A 90 -3.11 -13.79 -0.88
C GLU A 90 -3.32 -13.06 0.44
N HIS A 91 -4.59 -12.89 0.84
CA HIS A 91 -4.97 -12.35 2.15
C HIS A 91 -5.10 -13.51 3.14
N ASN A 92 -3.99 -14.17 3.41
CA ASN A 92 -3.93 -15.35 4.27
C ASN A 92 -3.37 -14.98 5.66
N ALA A 93 -3.03 -16.00 6.46
CA ALA A 93 -2.52 -15.79 7.81
C ALA A 93 -1.23 -14.95 7.84
N LYS A 94 -0.38 -15.08 6.81
CA LYS A 94 0.83 -14.26 6.70
C LYS A 94 0.50 -12.79 6.44
N PHE A 95 -0.48 -12.53 5.57
CA PHE A 95 -0.99 -11.17 5.35
C PHE A 95 -1.54 -10.59 6.64
N ASP A 96 -2.29 -11.39 7.40
CA ASP A 96 -2.93 -10.95 8.64
C ASP A 96 -1.93 -10.47 9.70
N ILE A 97 -0.74 -11.03 9.74
CA ILE A 97 0.30 -10.58 10.66
C ILE A 97 0.63 -9.11 10.41
N TYR A 98 0.81 -8.74 9.14
CA TYR A 98 1.07 -7.34 8.77
C TYR A 98 -0.15 -6.47 9.01
N ALA A 99 -1.33 -6.94 8.60
CA ALA A 99 -2.58 -6.21 8.71
C ALA A 99 -2.91 -5.87 10.17
N LYS A 100 -2.79 -6.83 11.07
CA LYS A 100 -3.05 -6.62 12.51
C LYS A 100 -2.12 -5.57 13.09
N ARG A 101 -0.84 -5.62 12.73
CA ARG A 101 0.14 -4.66 13.22
C ARG A 101 -0.15 -3.25 12.70
N ILE A 102 -0.45 -3.12 11.40
CA ILE A 102 -0.77 -1.83 10.79
C ILE A 102 -2.05 -1.25 11.41
N CYS A 103 -3.09 -2.04 11.54
CA CYS A 103 -4.36 -1.57 12.09
C CYS A 103 -4.21 -1.14 13.55
N SER A 104 -3.38 -1.84 14.32
CA SER A 104 -3.08 -1.45 15.70
C SER A 104 -2.31 -0.13 15.78
N LEU A 105 -1.31 0.06 14.91
CA LEU A 105 -0.48 1.27 14.90
C LEU A 105 -1.24 2.50 14.43
N TYR A 106 -2.10 2.35 13.41
CA TYR A 106 -2.75 3.47 12.74
C TYR A 106 -4.25 3.57 13.04
N ASN A 107 -4.76 2.71 13.90
CA ASN A 107 -6.15 2.71 14.34
C ASN A 107 -7.14 2.48 13.19
N PHE A 108 -6.82 1.53 12.31
CA PHE A 108 -7.73 1.09 11.26
C PHE A 108 -8.58 -0.09 11.73
N ASN A 109 -9.74 -0.26 11.10
CA ASN A 109 -10.59 -1.44 11.32
C ASN A 109 -10.00 -2.63 10.55
N LEU A 110 -9.62 -3.68 11.26
CA LEU A 110 -9.01 -4.86 10.67
C LEU A 110 -9.91 -5.54 9.64
N GLU A 111 -11.23 -5.54 9.86
CA GLU A 111 -12.18 -6.16 8.93
C GLU A 111 -12.26 -5.42 7.59
N GLU A 112 -11.93 -4.14 7.58
CA GLU A 112 -11.98 -3.30 6.38
C GLU A 112 -10.63 -3.19 5.68
N PHE A 113 -9.56 -3.53 6.36
CA PHE A 113 -8.22 -3.46 5.82
C PHE A 113 -8.01 -4.59 4.80
#